data_c92e07bdf870185154480af1f82d65ad
#
_entry.id   c92e07bdf870185154480af1f82d65ad
#
_cell.length_a   1.000
_cell.length_b   1.000
_cell.length_c   1.000
_cell.angle_alpha   90.00
_cell.angle_beta   90.00
_cell.angle_gamma   90.00
#
_symmetry.space_group_name_H-M   'P 1'
#
loop_
_entity.id
_entity.type
_entity.pdbx_description
1 polymer ?
#
loop_
_entity_poly.entity_id
_entity_poly.type
_entity_poly.pdbx_seq_one_letter_code
_entity_poly.pdbx_strand_id
1 'polypeptide(L)'
;AQDILQYLQGHPAGGAAVQTEAVQPMSGMRRAIAKNMLASHMTSPTVTYNTSVDMFEMKRYREQLKSKNVKVSYTDLLVKFVSKALLEFPLLNCTVNDDKIICKHYVNMGVAVALDNGLVVPNVVDADRKSLTQISAELKELAAAARAGTLPSDKMENGTFTITNLGMYGIEHFTPIINQPEVAILGVNAMIDTPVVRNGEVVIRPIMNLSLTADHRVVDGSVAAEFLQRVKELLENPALILA
;
A
#
# COMPACT_ATOMS: atom_id res chain seq x y z
N ALA A 1 -43.97 -27.01 -6.43
CA ALA A 1 -43.85 -28.05 -7.49
C ALA A 1 -44.33 -27.52 -8.84
N GLN A 2 -45.43 -26.75 -8.88
CA GLN A 2 -45.96 -26.19 -10.14
C GLN A 2 -45.00 -25.17 -10.79
N ASP A 3 -44.35 -24.34 -9.99
CA ASP A 3 -43.39 -23.33 -10.48
C ASP A 3 -42.15 -23.95 -11.14
N ILE A 4 -41.69 -25.10 -10.65
CA ILE A 4 -40.55 -25.84 -11.23
C ILE A 4 -40.96 -26.46 -12.57
N LEU A 5 -42.18 -26.98 -12.68
CA LEU A 5 -42.69 -27.52 -13.93
C LEU A 5 -42.92 -26.46 -15.02
N GLN A 6 -43.37 -25.27 -14.61
CA GLN A 6 -43.52 -24.14 -15.50
C GLN A 6 -42.14 -23.59 -15.98
N TYR A 7 -41.13 -23.56 -15.10
CA TYR A 7 -39.75 -23.22 -15.47
C TYR A 7 -39.15 -24.22 -16.46
N LEU A 8 -39.36 -25.52 -16.26
CA LEU A 8 -38.86 -26.57 -17.15
C LEU A 8 -39.54 -26.62 -18.50
N GLN A 9 -40.81 -26.19 -18.57
CA GLN A 9 -41.57 -26.12 -19.83
C GLN A 9 -41.20 -24.91 -20.70
N GLY A 10 -40.69 -23.81 -20.06
CA GLY A 10 -40.20 -22.64 -20.76
C GLY A 10 -38.76 -22.73 -21.27
N HIS A 11 -38.03 -23.76 -20.87
CA HIS A 11 -36.63 -24.01 -21.26
C HIS A 11 -36.53 -25.42 -21.87
N PRO A 12 -36.69 -25.56 -23.19
CA PRO A 12 -36.52 -26.88 -23.83
C PRO A 12 -35.13 -27.40 -23.55
N ALA A 13 -35.07 -28.53 -22.88
CA ALA A 13 -33.83 -29.28 -22.68
C ALA A 13 -33.32 -29.74 -24.06
N GLY A 14 -32.24 -29.15 -24.54
CA GLY A 14 -31.62 -29.63 -25.78
C GLY A 14 -30.83 -28.64 -26.62
N GLY A 15 -30.67 -27.39 -26.22
CA GLY A 15 -29.64 -26.53 -26.81
C GLY A 15 -28.36 -26.65 -25.96
N ALA A 16 -27.29 -27.24 -26.48
CA ALA A 16 -25.98 -27.10 -25.85
C ALA A 16 -25.77 -25.60 -25.65
N ALA A 17 -25.60 -25.15 -24.40
CA ALA A 17 -25.25 -23.75 -24.11
C ALA A 17 -24.00 -23.44 -24.91
N VAL A 18 -24.12 -22.57 -25.91
CA VAL A 18 -22.96 -22.10 -26.67
C VAL A 18 -22.12 -21.34 -25.68
N GLN A 19 -21.03 -21.96 -25.21
CA GLN A 19 -20.03 -21.28 -24.38
C GLN A 19 -19.43 -20.19 -25.26
N THR A 20 -19.76 -18.93 -24.94
CA THR A 20 -19.19 -17.78 -25.65
C THR A 20 -17.96 -17.29 -24.88
N GLU A 21 -16.81 -17.33 -25.53
CA GLU A 21 -15.58 -16.73 -25.02
C GLU A 21 -15.46 -15.31 -25.57
N ALA A 22 -15.14 -14.35 -24.73
CA ALA A 22 -14.82 -12.99 -25.13
C ALA A 22 -13.30 -12.80 -25.11
N VAL A 23 -12.67 -12.62 -26.27
CA VAL A 23 -11.24 -12.34 -26.39
C VAL A 23 -11.07 -10.82 -26.34
N GLN A 24 -10.35 -10.35 -25.30
CA GLN A 24 -10.01 -8.94 -25.14
C GLN A 24 -8.49 -8.75 -25.17
N PRO A 25 -7.92 -8.00 -26.13
CA PRO A 25 -6.50 -7.73 -26.19
C PRO A 25 -6.08 -6.82 -25.02
N MET A 26 -4.91 -7.08 -24.44
CA MET A 26 -4.36 -6.22 -23.39
C MET A 26 -4.05 -4.82 -23.93
N SER A 27 -4.45 -3.77 -23.21
CA SER A 27 -4.04 -2.40 -23.48
C SER A 27 -2.52 -2.21 -23.33
N GLY A 28 -1.95 -1.12 -23.86
CA GLY A 28 -0.54 -0.80 -23.69
C GLY A 28 -0.13 -0.69 -22.21
N MET A 29 -0.94 0.00 -21.42
CA MET A 29 -0.75 0.11 -19.96
C MET A 29 -0.79 -1.28 -19.28
N ARG A 30 -1.75 -2.13 -19.61
CA ARG A 30 -1.86 -3.47 -19.01
C ARG A 30 -0.65 -4.35 -19.35
N ARG A 31 -0.12 -4.26 -20.60
CA ARG A 31 1.11 -4.96 -20.97
C ARG A 31 2.32 -4.48 -20.18
N ALA A 32 2.46 -3.16 -19.96
CA ALA A 32 3.54 -2.60 -19.15
C ALA A 32 3.47 -3.07 -17.69
N ILE A 33 2.28 -3.03 -17.08
CA ILE A 33 2.05 -3.55 -15.73
C ILE A 33 2.41 -5.04 -15.66
N ALA A 34 1.92 -5.85 -16.59
CA ALA A 34 2.19 -7.29 -16.61
C ALA A 34 3.70 -7.58 -16.70
N LYS A 35 4.42 -6.86 -17.55
CA LYS A 35 5.89 -6.98 -17.69
C LYS A 35 6.60 -6.64 -16.38
N ASN A 36 6.22 -5.52 -15.72
CA ASN A 36 6.84 -5.08 -14.47
C ASN A 36 6.55 -6.07 -13.31
N MET A 37 5.31 -6.53 -13.18
CA MET A 37 4.93 -7.49 -12.12
C MET A 37 5.60 -8.85 -12.31
N LEU A 38 5.68 -9.33 -13.57
CA LEU A 38 6.38 -10.58 -13.85
C LEU A 38 7.89 -10.44 -13.56
N ALA A 39 8.52 -9.35 -13.98
CA ALA A 39 9.93 -9.09 -13.68
C ALA A 39 10.18 -9.06 -12.17
N SER A 40 9.34 -8.36 -11.40
CA SER A 40 9.44 -8.30 -9.94
C SER A 40 9.37 -9.69 -9.31
N HIS A 41 8.37 -10.48 -9.70
CA HIS A 41 8.16 -11.83 -9.15
C HIS A 41 9.29 -12.80 -9.48
N MET A 42 9.89 -12.68 -10.67
CA MET A 42 10.98 -13.56 -11.13
C MET A 42 12.35 -13.18 -10.57
N THR A 43 12.57 -11.90 -10.24
CA THR A 43 13.90 -11.41 -9.83
C THR A 43 14.07 -11.28 -8.32
N SER A 44 12.98 -11.05 -7.59
CA SER A 44 13.02 -10.83 -6.14
C SER A 44 12.44 -12.01 -5.38
N PRO A 45 13.24 -12.83 -4.67
CA PRO A 45 12.73 -13.79 -3.70
C PRO A 45 12.15 -13.03 -2.52
N THR A 46 10.82 -12.87 -2.50
CA THR A 46 10.13 -12.04 -1.52
C THR A 46 9.63 -12.82 -0.31
N VAL A 47 9.65 -12.15 0.85
CA VAL A 47 8.96 -12.58 2.07
C VAL A 47 8.02 -11.48 2.52
N THR A 48 6.82 -11.84 2.96
CA THR A 48 5.84 -10.90 3.51
C THR A 48 5.73 -11.08 5.03
N TYR A 49 5.87 -9.98 5.75
CA TYR A 49 5.77 -9.87 7.19
C TYR A 49 4.53 -9.07 7.55
N ASN A 50 3.76 -9.52 8.55
CA ASN A 50 2.55 -8.86 8.99
C ASN A 50 2.66 -8.42 10.44
N THR A 51 2.13 -7.23 10.75
CA THR A 51 2.00 -6.73 12.13
C THR A 51 0.69 -5.99 12.31
N SER A 52 0.18 -6.01 13.55
CA SER A 52 -1.01 -5.25 13.94
C SER A 52 -0.61 -4.00 14.71
N VAL A 53 -1.23 -2.87 14.40
CA VAL A 53 -0.97 -1.55 14.97
C VAL A 53 -2.24 -1.03 15.64
N ASP A 54 -2.13 -0.60 16.90
CA ASP A 54 -3.21 0.09 17.61
C ASP A 54 -3.25 1.57 17.18
N MET A 55 -4.22 1.92 16.36
CA MET A 55 -4.34 3.26 15.77
C MET A 55 -5.03 4.28 16.68
N PHE A 56 -5.27 3.96 17.96
CA PHE A 56 -6.01 4.82 18.87
C PHE A 56 -5.35 6.20 19.04
N GLU A 57 -4.06 6.24 19.33
CA GLU A 57 -3.34 7.51 19.50
C GLU A 57 -3.16 8.25 18.17
N MET A 58 -2.97 7.53 17.07
CA MET A 58 -2.93 8.13 15.74
C MET A 58 -4.28 8.76 15.35
N LYS A 59 -5.39 8.12 15.70
CA LYS A 59 -6.74 8.67 15.50
C LYS A 59 -6.92 9.96 16.31
N ARG A 60 -6.51 9.98 17.59
CA ARG A 60 -6.51 11.19 18.42
C ARG A 60 -5.65 12.29 17.85
N TYR A 61 -4.44 11.97 17.44
CA TYR A 61 -3.52 12.92 16.81
C TYR A 61 -4.12 13.55 15.56
N ARG A 62 -4.72 12.73 14.68
CA ARG A 62 -5.41 13.22 13.49
C ARG A 62 -6.59 14.16 13.82
N GLU A 63 -7.40 13.87 14.85
CA GLU A 63 -8.49 14.75 15.29
C GLU A 63 -7.96 16.06 15.88
N GLN A 64 -6.85 16.05 16.61
CA GLN A 64 -6.17 17.26 17.08
C GLN A 64 -5.69 18.14 15.91
N LEU A 65 -5.08 17.54 14.87
CA LEU A 65 -4.70 18.28 13.67
C LEU A 65 -5.92 18.90 12.98
N LYS A 66 -7.01 18.13 12.85
CA LYS A 66 -8.26 18.60 12.26
C LYS A 66 -8.87 19.78 13.03
N SER A 67 -8.81 19.79 14.36
CA SER A 67 -9.28 20.90 15.20
C SER A 67 -8.48 22.19 14.99
N LYS A 68 -7.26 22.08 14.46
CA LYS A 68 -6.38 23.20 14.06
C LYS A 68 -6.45 23.49 12.55
N ASN A 69 -7.51 23.05 11.85
CA ASN A 69 -7.71 23.17 10.40
C ASN A 69 -6.65 22.46 9.54
N VAL A 70 -5.84 21.58 10.09
CA VAL A 70 -4.91 20.73 9.35
C VAL A 70 -5.61 19.43 8.98
N LYS A 71 -6.11 19.35 7.73
CA LYS A 71 -6.86 18.18 7.23
C LYS A 71 -5.90 17.22 6.53
N VAL A 72 -5.61 16.10 7.17
CA VAL A 72 -4.75 15.03 6.64
C VAL A 72 -5.48 13.68 6.65
N SER A 73 -5.16 12.84 5.67
CA SER A 73 -5.62 11.45 5.60
C SER A 73 -4.69 10.53 6.41
N TYR A 74 -5.11 9.28 6.65
CA TYR A 74 -4.21 8.27 7.21
C TYR A 74 -3.06 7.95 6.26
N THR A 75 -3.27 7.99 4.96
CA THR A 75 -2.21 7.79 3.96
C THR A 75 -1.14 8.89 4.06
N ASP A 76 -1.54 10.16 4.24
CA ASP A 76 -0.59 11.27 4.43
C ASP A 76 0.28 11.06 5.68
N LEU A 77 -0.34 10.61 6.77
CA LEU A 77 0.35 10.27 8.01
C LEU A 77 1.31 9.10 7.80
N LEU A 78 0.85 8.01 7.16
CA LEU A 78 1.69 6.86 6.86
C LEU A 78 2.90 7.25 6.01
N VAL A 79 2.71 8.05 4.95
CA VAL A 79 3.83 8.56 4.13
C VAL A 79 4.86 9.25 5.01
N LYS A 80 4.45 10.14 5.92
CA LYS A 80 5.38 10.87 6.79
C LYS A 80 6.11 9.95 7.78
N PHE A 81 5.37 9.08 8.46
CA PHE A 81 5.92 8.23 9.52
C PHE A 81 6.79 7.10 8.95
N VAL A 82 6.39 6.50 7.85
CA VAL A 82 7.19 5.49 7.15
C VAL A 82 8.46 6.10 6.56
N SER A 83 8.39 7.32 6.00
CA SER A 83 9.58 8.02 5.50
C SER A 83 10.60 8.28 6.62
N LYS A 84 10.16 8.59 7.84
CA LYS A 84 11.05 8.71 9.02
C LYS A 84 11.72 7.37 9.32
N ALA A 85 10.96 6.29 9.39
CA ALA A 85 11.50 4.96 9.67
C ALA A 85 12.50 4.49 8.59
N LEU A 86 12.24 4.78 7.30
CA LEU A 86 13.14 4.39 6.21
C LEU A 86 14.55 5.01 6.32
N LEU A 87 14.68 6.21 6.88
CA LEU A 87 16.00 6.81 7.13
C LEU A 87 16.77 6.09 8.24
N GLU A 88 16.07 5.43 9.17
CA GLU A 88 16.67 4.62 10.23
C GLU A 88 17.02 3.19 9.74
N PHE A 89 16.38 2.73 8.64
CA PHE A 89 16.54 1.39 8.06
C PHE A 89 16.94 1.44 6.58
N PRO A 90 18.17 1.84 6.24
CA PRO A 90 18.57 2.12 4.87
C PRO A 90 18.44 0.92 3.92
N LEU A 91 18.52 -0.32 4.40
CA LEU A 91 18.35 -1.52 3.56
C LEU A 91 16.94 -1.66 2.98
N LEU A 92 15.91 -1.07 3.62
CA LEU A 92 14.55 -1.03 3.07
C LEU A 92 14.38 0.06 1.99
N ASN A 93 15.36 0.98 1.86
CA ASN A 93 15.34 2.12 0.95
C ASN A 93 16.46 2.03 -0.09
N CYS A 94 16.62 0.84 -0.65
CA CYS A 94 17.68 0.49 -1.60
C CYS A 94 17.12 0.10 -2.96
N THR A 95 18.01 -0.03 -3.92
CA THR A 95 17.79 -0.75 -5.18
C THR A 95 18.90 -1.77 -5.38
N VAL A 96 18.61 -2.86 -6.09
CA VAL A 96 19.61 -3.87 -6.50
C VAL A 96 19.92 -3.64 -7.96
N ASN A 97 21.19 -3.50 -8.29
CA ASN A 97 21.66 -3.43 -9.67
C ASN A 97 22.86 -4.37 -9.82
N ASP A 98 22.67 -5.46 -10.53
CA ASP A 98 23.61 -6.59 -10.61
C ASP A 98 24.00 -7.07 -9.19
N ASP A 99 25.28 -7.03 -8.85
CA ASP A 99 25.82 -7.43 -7.53
C ASP A 99 25.94 -6.24 -6.54
N LYS A 100 25.29 -5.09 -6.81
CA LYS A 100 25.40 -3.88 -6.01
C LYS A 100 24.09 -3.53 -5.33
N ILE A 101 24.16 -3.25 -4.04
CA ILE A 101 23.07 -2.64 -3.27
C ILE A 101 23.32 -1.12 -3.23
N ILE A 102 22.34 -0.35 -3.72
CA ILE A 102 22.43 1.12 -3.79
C ILE A 102 21.41 1.69 -2.82
N CYS A 103 21.84 2.06 -1.61
CA CYS A 103 21.01 2.69 -0.60
C CYS A 103 20.81 4.18 -0.85
N LYS A 104 19.58 4.64 -0.63
CA LYS A 104 19.18 6.05 -0.82
C LYS A 104 19.12 6.75 0.53
N HIS A 105 19.66 7.97 0.60
CA HIS A 105 19.63 8.83 1.81
C HIS A 105 18.53 9.90 1.71
N TYR A 106 17.50 9.64 0.90
CA TYR A 106 16.29 10.42 0.70
C TYR A 106 15.14 9.47 0.46
N VAL A 107 13.91 9.90 0.64
CA VAL A 107 12.73 9.06 0.43
C VAL A 107 11.81 9.68 -0.62
N ASN A 108 11.73 9.01 -1.77
CA ASN A 108 10.69 9.27 -2.76
C ASN A 108 9.60 8.21 -2.57
N MET A 109 8.52 8.60 -1.90
CA MET A 109 7.47 7.67 -1.49
C MET A 109 6.46 7.46 -2.60
N GLY A 110 6.45 6.28 -3.20
CA GLY A 110 5.41 5.84 -4.11
C GLY A 110 4.10 5.58 -3.36
N VAL A 111 2.99 6.08 -3.89
CA VAL A 111 1.66 5.80 -3.35
C VAL A 111 0.77 5.27 -4.44
N ALA A 112 0.31 4.03 -4.29
CA ALA A 112 -0.54 3.36 -5.27
C ALA A 112 -1.90 4.06 -5.41
N VAL A 113 -2.26 4.45 -6.63
CA VAL A 113 -3.55 5.06 -6.99
C VAL A 113 -4.28 4.16 -7.97
N ALA A 114 -5.43 3.64 -7.56
CA ALA A 114 -6.28 2.83 -8.41
C ALA A 114 -6.97 3.69 -9.48
N LEU A 115 -7.02 3.18 -10.70
CA LEU A 115 -7.72 3.72 -11.86
C LEU A 115 -8.70 2.67 -12.39
N ASP A 116 -9.69 3.08 -13.18
CA ASP A 116 -10.67 2.15 -13.78
C ASP A 116 -9.98 1.05 -14.62
N ASN A 117 -8.89 1.37 -15.29
CA ASN A 117 -8.20 0.45 -16.20
C ASN A 117 -6.86 -0.08 -15.66
N GLY A 118 -6.50 0.18 -14.40
CA GLY A 118 -5.24 -0.24 -13.84
C GLY A 118 -4.86 0.46 -12.54
N LEU A 119 -3.55 0.57 -12.31
CA LEU A 119 -2.97 1.21 -11.15
C LEU A 119 -1.72 1.96 -11.58
N VAL A 120 -1.49 3.13 -11.01
CA VAL A 120 -0.25 3.90 -11.15
C VAL A 120 0.32 4.22 -9.77
N VAL A 121 1.63 4.45 -9.72
CA VAL A 121 2.35 4.73 -8.47
C VAL A 121 3.09 6.05 -8.60
N PRO A 122 2.40 7.21 -8.42
CA PRO A 122 3.08 8.48 -8.32
C PRO A 122 3.93 8.60 -7.06
N ASN A 123 5.02 9.36 -7.13
CA ASN A 123 5.98 9.54 -6.05
C ASN A 123 5.86 10.93 -5.41
N VAL A 124 5.78 10.95 -4.08
CA VAL A 124 6.05 12.16 -3.27
C VAL A 124 7.57 12.25 -3.11
N VAL A 125 8.19 13.15 -3.84
CA VAL A 125 9.65 13.34 -3.83
C VAL A 125 10.08 13.97 -2.52
N ASP A 126 11.23 13.54 -1.95
CA ASP A 126 11.78 14.02 -0.68
C ASP A 126 10.75 14.04 0.47
N ALA A 127 9.94 12.98 0.59
CA ALA A 127 8.85 12.87 1.57
C ALA A 127 9.36 12.97 3.02
N ASP A 128 10.59 12.54 3.29
CA ASP A 128 11.28 12.65 4.57
C ASP A 128 11.42 14.12 5.04
N ARG A 129 11.65 15.05 4.11
CA ARG A 129 11.86 16.48 4.39
C ARG A 129 10.57 17.31 4.40
N LYS A 130 9.49 16.82 3.80
CA LYS A 130 8.23 17.52 3.68
C LYS A 130 7.43 17.51 4.98
N SER A 131 6.71 18.60 5.23
CA SER A 131 5.69 18.66 6.29
C SER A 131 4.45 17.84 5.91
N LEU A 132 3.62 17.48 6.89
CA LEU A 132 2.36 16.78 6.65
C LEU A 132 1.43 17.53 5.70
N THR A 133 1.41 18.86 5.76
CA THR A 133 0.57 19.68 4.88
C THR A 133 1.06 19.66 3.45
N GLN A 134 2.38 19.69 3.24
CA GLN A 134 2.99 19.55 1.90
C GLN A 134 2.73 18.17 1.31
N ILE A 135 2.93 17.10 2.09
CA ILE A 135 2.61 15.73 1.67
C ILE A 135 1.14 15.60 1.29
N SER A 136 0.22 16.11 2.13
CA SER A 136 -1.22 16.03 1.86
C SER A 136 -1.64 16.79 0.61
N ALA A 137 -1.07 17.98 0.35
CA ALA A 137 -1.34 18.76 -0.84
C ALA A 137 -0.85 18.01 -2.09
N GLU A 138 0.41 17.57 -2.11
CA GLU A 138 1.02 16.87 -3.23
C GLU A 138 0.32 15.54 -3.54
N LEU A 139 -0.03 14.73 -2.53
CA LEU A 139 -0.78 13.50 -2.75
C LEU A 139 -2.15 13.73 -3.38
N LYS A 140 -2.85 14.79 -3.01
CA LYS A 140 -4.14 15.15 -3.64
C LYS A 140 -3.96 15.54 -5.11
N GLU A 141 -2.94 16.35 -5.41
CA GLU A 141 -2.62 16.75 -6.79
C GLU A 141 -2.24 15.53 -7.64
N LEU A 142 -1.33 14.68 -7.14
CA LEU A 142 -0.89 13.48 -7.83
C LEU A 142 -2.07 12.52 -8.09
N ALA A 143 -2.92 12.29 -7.08
CA ALA A 143 -4.08 11.42 -7.22
C ALA A 143 -5.13 11.99 -8.18
N ALA A 144 -5.33 13.31 -8.19
CA ALA A 144 -6.24 13.96 -9.13
C ALA A 144 -5.70 13.88 -10.57
N ALA A 145 -4.42 14.17 -10.78
CA ALA A 145 -3.76 14.05 -12.09
C ALA A 145 -3.77 12.61 -12.62
N ALA A 146 -3.54 11.63 -11.74
CA ALA A 146 -3.61 10.21 -12.09
C ALA A 146 -5.00 9.81 -12.60
N ARG A 147 -6.07 10.18 -11.87
CA ARG A 147 -7.45 9.87 -12.28
C ARG A 147 -7.88 10.62 -13.55
N ALA A 148 -7.36 11.83 -13.76
CA ALA A 148 -7.60 12.60 -14.98
C ALA A 148 -6.79 12.12 -16.19
N GLY A 149 -5.85 11.16 -16.00
CA GLY A 149 -4.95 10.69 -17.07
C GLY A 149 -3.92 11.73 -17.51
N THR A 150 -3.64 12.73 -16.67
CA THR A 150 -2.71 13.84 -16.95
C THR A 150 -1.43 13.77 -16.11
N LEU A 151 -1.21 12.66 -15.39
CA LEU A 151 -0.03 12.46 -14.55
C LEU A 151 1.24 12.39 -15.43
N PRO A 152 2.23 13.29 -15.23
CA PRO A 152 3.49 13.24 -15.96
C PRO A 152 4.29 11.98 -15.62
N SER A 153 5.02 11.41 -16.60
CA SER A 153 5.78 10.17 -16.42
C SER A 153 6.89 10.30 -15.38
N ASP A 154 7.56 11.46 -15.31
CA ASP A 154 8.61 11.75 -14.34
C ASP A 154 8.14 11.63 -12.88
N LYS A 155 6.82 11.81 -12.63
CA LYS A 155 6.22 11.63 -11.31
C LYS A 155 6.07 10.16 -10.89
N MET A 156 6.27 9.22 -11.80
CA MET A 156 6.25 7.77 -11.55
C MET A 156 7.65 7.16 -11.53
N GLU A 157 8.70 7.98 -11.73
CA GLU A 157 10.09 7.53 -11.78
C GLU A 157 10.81 7.82 -10.47
N ASN A 158 11.92 7.11 -10.24
CA ASN A 158 12.81 7.31 -9.09
C ASN A 158 12.15 7.14 -7.71
N GLY A 159 11.07 6.34 -7.61
CA GLY A 159 10.54 5.87 -6.34
C GLY A 159 11.59 5.06 -5.56
N THR A 160 11.57 5.14 -4.23
CA THR A 160 12.50 4.42 -3.38
C THR A 160 11.81 3.40 -2.49
N PHE A 161 10.52 3.60 -2.23
CA PHE A 161 9.66 2.72 -1.46
C PHE A 161 8.19 3.00 -1.80
N THR A 162 7.35 1.98 -1.83
CA THR A 162 5.93 2.13 -2.19
C THR A 162 5.00 1.80 -1.01
N ILE A 163 3.95 2.60 -0.84
CA ILE A 163 2.79 2.29 0.00
C ILE A 163 1.58 1.98 -0.89
N THR A 164 0.94 0.85 -0.64
CA THR A 164 -0.31 0.45 -1.31
C THR A 164 -1.40 0.19 -0.28
N ASN A 165 -2.57 0.84 -0.42
CA ASN A 165 -3.63 0.82 0.57
C ASN A 165 -4.89 0.16 0.01
N LEU A 166 -5.28 -0.97 0.59
CA LEU A 166 -6.51 -1.71 0.30
C LEU A 166 -7.49 -1.72 1.49
N GLY A 167 -7.20 -0.95 2.55
CA GLY A 167 -8.03 -0.90 3.74
C GLY A 167 -9.45 -0.42 3.51
N MET A 168 -9.66 0.46 2.53
CA MET A 168 -11.00 0.94 2.13
C MET A 168 -11.91 -0.16 1.53
N TYR A 169 -11.32 -1.27 1.11
CA TYR A 169 -12.04 -2.44 0.58
C TYR A 169 -12.27 -3.53 1.64
N GLY A 170 -11.89 -3.27 2.90
CA GLY A 170 -12.05 -4.23 4.00
C GLY A 170 -11.00 -5.36 3.99
N ILE A 171 -9.93 -5.24 3.21
CA ILE A 171 -8.86 -6.24 3.16
C ILE A 171 -8.02 -6.16 4.44
N GLU A 172 -7.92 -7.27 5.15
CA GLU A 172 -7.20 -7.37 6.43
C GLU A 172 -5.73 -7.77 6.27
N HIS A 173 -5.42 -8.56 5.23
CA HIS A 173 -4.07 -9.02 4.89
C HIS A 173 -3.96 -9.27 3.40
N PHE A 174 -2.83 -8.92 2.80
CA PHE A 174 -2.47 -9.30 1.44
C PHE A 174 -0.95 -9.27 1.28
N THR A 175 -0.46 -9.87 0.20
CA THR A 175 0.96 -9.88 -0.17
C THR A 175 1.17 -8.94 -1.34
N PRO A 176 1.57 -7.67 -1.13
CA PRO A 176 1.87 -6.76 -2.22
C PRO A 176 3.10 -7.21 -3.00
N ILE A 177 3.09 -6.99 -4.32
CA ILE A 177 4.24 -7.24 -5.20
C ILE A 177 5.10 -5.99 -5.22
N ILE A 178 6.42 -6.14 -5.07
CA ILE A 178 7.38 -5.02 -5.07
C ILE A 178 7.33 -4.28 -6.40
N ASN A 179 7.33 -2.95 -6.34
CA ASN A 179 7.42 -2.07 -7.50
C ASN A 179 8.89 -1.87 -7.87
N GLN A 180 9.38 -2.64 -8.84
CA GLN A 180 10.78 -2.54 -9.28
C GLN A 180 11.14 -1.12 -9.74
N PRO A 181 12.38 -0.63 -9.43
CA PRO A 181 13.54 -1.32 -8.86
C PRO A 181 13.64 -1.25 -7.32
N GLU A 182 12.56 -0.93 -6.61
CA GLU A 182 12.52 -0.91 -5.15
C GLU A 182 12.76 -2.33 -4.57
N VAL A 183 13.18 -2.40 -3.30
CA VAL A 183 13.41 -3.67 -2.59
C VAL A 183 12.30 -4.00 -1.59
N ALA A 184 11.37 -3.09 -1.35
CA ALA A 184 10.27 -3.33 -0.43
C ALA A 184 9.02 -2.49 -0.75
N ILE A 185 7.88 -2.96 -0.26
CA ILE A 185 6.57 -2.32 -0.40
C ILE A 185 5.75 -2.56 0.87
N LEU A 186 5.03 -1.54 1.34
CA LEU A 186 4.15 -1.63 2.49
C LEU A 186 2.69 -1.66 2.07
N GLY A 187 2.02 -2.78 2.35
CA GLY A 187 0.57 -2.92 2.27
C GLY A 187 -0.10 -2.35 3.51
N VAL A 188 -1.08 -1.48 3.30
CA VAL A 188 -1.94 -0.92 4.35
C VAL A 188 -3.30 -1.57 4.25
N ASN A 189 -3.74 -2.18 5.35
CA ASN A 189 -4.95 -2.97 5.42
C ASN A 189 -6.09 -2.21 6.13
N ALA A 190 -7.24 -2.86 6.27
CA ALA A 190 -8.40 -2.30 6.95
C ALA A 190 -8.08 -1.93 8.40
N MET A 191 -8.70 -0.85 8.88
CA MET A 191 -8.72 -0.48 10.29
C MET A 191 -10.04 -0.97 10.87
N ILE A 192 -9.99 -1.91 11.83
CA ILE A 192 -11.15 -2.61 12.38
C ILE A 192 -11.18 -2.40 13.90
N ASP A 193 -12.34 -2.03 14.41
CA ASP A 193 -12.56 -1.98 15.86
C ASP A 193 -12.54 -3.40 16.42
N THR A 194 -11.50 -3.69 17.21
CA THR A 194 -11.18 -5.03 17.70
C THR A 194 -11.11 -5.04 19.23
N PRO A 195 -11.70 -6.04 19.92
CA PRO A 195 -11.49 -6.23 21.34
C PRO A 195 -10.05 -6.69 21.59
N VAL A 196 -9.33 -5.93 22.40
CA VAL A 196 -7.93 -6.23 22.78
C VAL A 196 -7.75 -6.12 24.28
N VAL A 197 -6.76 -6.82 24.83
CA VAL A 197 -6.40 -6.70 26.24
C VAL A 197 -5.41 -5.57 26.42
N ARG A 198 -5.76 -4.59 27.27
CA ARG A 198 -4.88 -3.50 27.72
C ARG A 198 -4.95 -3.39 29.24
N ASN A 199 -3.81 -3.43 29.91
CA ASN A 199 -3.70 -3.35 31.38
C ASN A 199 -4.61 -4.35 32.12
N GLY A 200 -4.80 -5.55 31.54
CA GLY A 200 -5.64 -6.60 32.12
C GLY A 200 -7.14 -6.48 31.82
N GLU A 201 -7.58 -5.44 31.10
CA GLU A 201 -8.97 -5.21 30.73
C GLU A 201 -9.19 -5.40 29.22
N VAL A 202 -10.39 -5.85 28.86
CA VAL A 202 -10.81 -5.94 27.45
C VAL A 202 -11.36 -4.58 27.02
N VAL A 203 -10.70 -3.96 26.02
CA VAL A 203 -11.11 -2.67 25.48
C VAL A 203 -11.24 -2.76 23.95
N ILE A 204 -12.08 -1.91 23.36
CA ILE A 204 -12.20 -1.82 21.89
C ILE A 204 -11.14 -0.84 21.39
N ARG A 205 -10.35 -1.28 20.39
CA ARG A 205 -9.30 -0.48 19.76
C ARG A 205 -9.40 -0.55 18.23
N PRO A 206 -9.14 0.54 17.51
CA PRO A 206 -9.02 0.52 16.07
C PRO A 206 -7.67 -0.12 15.68
N ILE A 207 -7.71 -1.38 15.30
CA ILE A 207 -6.51 -2.13 14.90
C ILE A 207 -6.38 -2.09 13.39
N MET A 208 -5.20 -1.70 12.90
CA MET A 208 -4.84 -1.71 11.49
C MET A 208 -3.69 -2.70 11.27
N ASN A 209 -3.84 -3.60 10.30
CA ASN A 209 -2.76 -4.49 9.93
C ASN A 209 -1.88 -3.86 8.84
N LEU A 210 -0.58 -4.10 8.93
CA LEU A 210 0.41 -3.73 7.93
C LEU A 210 1.05 -4.99 7.37
N SER A 211 1.26 -5.04 6.05
CA SER A 211 1.89 -6.15 5.33
C SER A 211 3.12 -5.62 4.58
N LEU A 212 4.31 -5.88 5.08
CA LEU A 212 5.58 -5.52 4.44
C LEU A 212 6.06 -6.68 3.57
N THR A 213 6.20 -6.46 2.28
CA THR A 213 6.90 -7.41 1.39
C THR A 213 8.29 -6.86 1.08
N ALA A 214 9.32 -7.67 1.31
CA ALA A 214 10.72 -7.28 1.09
C ALA A 214 11.48 -8.33 0.28
N ASP A 215 12.45 -7.87 -0.51
CA ASP A 215 13.39 -8.69 -1.28
C ASP A 215 14.44 -9.29 -0.35
N HIS A 216 14.38 -10.61 -0.16
CA HIS A 216 15.25 -11.31 0.78
C HIS A 216 16.71 -11.41 0.34
N ARG A 217 17.05 -10.93 -0.85
CA ARG A 217 18.45 -10.76 -1.27
C ARG A 217 19.15 -9.59 -0.54
N VAL A 218 18.35 -8.63 -0.03
CA VAL A 218 18.84 -7.39 0.60
C VAL A 218 18.36 -7.27 2.05
N VAL A 219 17.11 -7.68 2.32
CA VAL A 219 16.44 -7.46 3.58
C VAL A 219 16.20 -8.78 4.28
N ASP A 220 16.98 -9.05 5.31
CA ASP A 220 16.80 -10.19 6.18
C ASP A 220 15.56 -10.06 7.07
N GLY A 221 15.06 -11.19 7.57
CA GLY A 221 13.86 -11.25 8.40
C GLY A 221 13.92 -10.39 9.65
N SER A 222 15.08 -10.32 10.32
CA SER A 222 15.27 -9.46 11.49
C SER A 222 15.14 -7.99 11.16
N VAL A 223 15.78 -7.54 10.07
CA VAL A 223 15.74 -6.14 9.62
C VAL A 223 14.30 -5.74 9.25
N ALA A 224 13.57 -6.61 8.53
CA ALA A 224 12.16 -6.38 8.19
C ALA A 224 11.27 -6.29 9.44
N ALA A 225 11.50 -7.17 10.43
CA ALA A 225 10.75 -7.19 11.67
C ALA A 225 11.02 -5.95 12.53
N GLU A 226 12.28 -5.53 12.67
CA GLU A 226 12.68 -4.32 13.40
C GLU A 226 12.10 -3.06 12.74
N PHE A 227 12.13 -2.97 11.41
CA PHE A 227 11.49 -1.88 10.68
C PHE A 227 9.98 -1.81 10.95
N LEU A 228 9.27 -2.95 10.85
CA LEU A 228 7.83 -3.00 11.15
C LEU A 228 7.55 -2.63 12.61
N GLN A 229 8.39 -3.07 13.55
CA GLN A 229 8.29 -2.71 14.95
C GLN A 229 8.47 -1.20 15.13
N ARG A 230 9.43 -0.58 14.42
CA ARG A 230 9.65 0.87 14.46
C ARG A 230 8.49 1.65 13.86
N VAL A 231 7.97 1.23 12.71
CA VAL A 231 6.77 1.82 12.11
C VAL A 231 5.58 1.73 13.06
N LYS A 232 5.35 0.56 13.68
CA LYS A 232 4.31 0.36 14.69
C LYS A 232 4.48 1.31 15.86
N GLU A 233 5.68 1.41 16.42
CA GLU A 233 5.99 2.30 17.55
C GLU A 233 5.67 3.77 17.24
N LEU A 234 6.07 4.23 16.04
CA LEU A 234 5.80 5.59 15.58
C LEU A 234 4.29 5.85 15.38
N LEU A 235 3.54 4.88 14.88
CA LEU A 235 2.11 5.01 14.66
C LEU A 235 1.31 4.92 15.96
N GLU A 236 1.74 4.09 16.91
CA GLU A 236 1.14 3.98 18.25
C GLU A 236 1.51 5.17 19.17
N ASN A 237 2.63 5.86 18.87
CA ASN A 237 3.13 7.01 19.64
C ASN A 237 3.50 8.17 18.69
N PRO A 238 2.53 8.91 18.13
CA PRO A 238 2.78 9.92 17.09
C PRO A 238 3.74 11.04 17.51
N ALA A 239 3.89 11.32 18.80
CA ALA A 239 4.82 12.34 19.30
C ALA A 239 6.30 12.00 18.98
N LEU A 240 6.64 10.71 18.80
CA LEU A 240 8.01 10.28 18.45
C LEU A 240 8.47 10.74 17.07
N ILE A 241 7.58 11.26 16.24
CA ILE A 241 7.96 11.85 14.95
C ILE A 241 8.90 13.06 15.11
N LEU A 242 8.89 13.70 16.28
CA LEU A 242 9.70 14.86 16.63
C LEU A 242 11.07 14.49 17.22
N ALA A 243 11.25 13.22 17.61
CA ALA A 243 12.52 12.69 18.12
C ALA A 243 13.39 12.15 16.95
#